data_6c78af6f830adb3712b1acc70b6d3aac
#
_entry.id   6c78af6f830adb3712b1acc70b6d3aac
#
_cell.length_a   1.000
_cell.length_b   1.000
_cell.length_c   1.000
_cell.angle_alpha   90.00
_cell.angle_beta   90.00
_cell.angle_gamma   90.00
#
_symmetry.space_group_name_H-M   'P 1'
#
loop_
_entity.id
_entity.type
_entity.pdbx_description
1 polymer ?
#
loop_
_entity_poly.entity_id
_entity_poly.type
_entity_poly.pdbx_seq_one_letter_code
_entity_poly.pdbx_strand_id
1 'polypeptide(L)'
;MRGLTRQDPEVFPQRLSDILLDCGVVLVGLPALPNANLNGATKKFSNGSALLLLTDRNKASDIFWFSLFHEIGHILENDFSSDEGNSESYLCSEEQADQFAKDFLIRPEDYQAFVGKGNFDKTDIICFAEEIDIHPSVVLGRLQNEGILGFDRFRELKENYYFVS
;
A
#
# COMPACT_ATOMS: atom_id res chain seq x y z
N MET A 1 5.79 -2.44 -11.01
CA MET A 1 4.75 -1.80 -10.17
C MET A 1 5.35 -0.86 -9.11
N ARG A 2 6.32 -1.27 -8.29
CA ARG A 2 6.88 -0.45 -7.21
C ARG A 2 7.32 0.96 -7.64
N GLY A 3 8.03 1.10 -8.76
CA GLY A 3 8.44 2.40 -9.30
C GLY A 3 7.28 3.34 -9.70
N LEU A 4 6.03 2.86 -9.77
CA LEU A 4 4.86 3.73 -9.98
C LEU A 4 4.64 4.68 -8.80
N THR A 5 5.13 4.35 -7.62
CA THR A 5 5.03 5.22 -6.42
C THR A 5 5.64 6.60 -6.64
N ARG A 6 6.59 6.74 -7.59
CA ARG A 6 7.28 7.99 -7.94
C ARG A 6 6.66 8.74 -9.11
N GLN A 7 5.65 8.19 -9.74
CA GLN A 7 5.01 8.82 -10.88
C GLN A 7 3.94 9.81 -10.44
N ASP A 8 3.71 10.79 -11.29
CA ASP A 8 2.68 11.81 -11.10
C ASP A 8 1.32 11.17 -10.82
N PRO A 9 0.56 11.66 -9.82
CA PRO A 9 -0.79 11.20 -9.52
C PRO A 9 -1.78 11.25 -10.69
N GLU A 10 -1.52 12.09 -11.70
CA GLU A 10 -2.34 12.14 -12.91
C GLU A 10 -1.99 11.03 -13.92
N VAL A 11 -0.81 10.42 -13.80
CA VAL A 11 -0.27 9.46 -14.78
C VAL A 11 -0.34 8.02 -14.30
N PHE A 12 0.06 7.76 -13.06
CA PHE A 12 0.19 6.38 -12.58
C PHE A 12 -1.13 5.59 -12.52
N PRO A 13 -2.33 6.18 -12.28
CA PRO A 13 -3.55 5.39 -12.09
C PRO A 13 -3.93 4.58 -13.32
N GLN A 14 -3.85 5.18 -14.52
CA GLN A 14 -4.13 4.46 -15.76
C GLN A 14 -3.14 3.32 -15.96
N ARG A 15 -1.85 3.59 -15.77
CA ARG A 15 -0.79 2.60 -15.93
C ARG A 15 -0.89 1.45 -14.93
N LEU A 16 -1.26 1.77 -13.69
CA LEU A 16 -1.51 0.78 -12.65
C LEU A 16 -2.71 -0.11 -13.03
N SER A 17 -3.80 0.50 -13.49
CA SER A 17 -4.99 -0.20 -13.94
C SER A 17 -4.68 -1.15 -15.10
N ASP A 18 -3.91 -0.71 -16.11
CA ASP A 18 -3.52 -1.53 -17.26
C ASP A 18 -2.69 -2.74 -16.81
N ILE A 19 -1.67 -2.54 -15.96
CA ILE A 19 -0.84 -3.64 -15.43
C ILE A 19 -1.67 -4.67 -14.65
N LEU A 20 -2.61 -4.21 -13.81
CA LEU A 20 -3.46 -5.10 -13.04
C LEU A 20 -4.44 -5.85 -13.93
N LEU A 21 -5.00 -5.17 -14.94
CA LEU A 21 -5.93 -5.78 -15.91
C LEU A 21 -5.24 -6.89 -16.72
N ASP A 22 -4.00 -6.69 -17.14
CA ASP A 22 -3.19 -7.70 -17.83
C ASP A 22 -2.98 -8.96 -16.95
N CYS A 23 -3.04 -8.80 -15.62
CA CYS A 23 -2.99 -9.90 -14.66
C CYS A 23 -4.38 -10.46 -14.30
N GLY A 24 -5.46 -10.00 -14.94
CA GLY A 24 -6.83 -10.41 -14.63
C GLY A 24 -7.43 -9.76 -13.38
N VAL A 25 -6.86 -8.65 -12.92
CA VAL A 25 -7.34 -7.89 -11.77
C VAL A 25 -7.94 -6.57 -12.23
N VAL A 26 -9.20 -6.34 -11.90
CA VAL A 26 -9.90 -5.07 -12.17
C VAL A 26 -9.74 -4.15 -10.97
N LEU A 27 -9.03 -3.03 -11.16
CA LEU A 27 -8.89 -1.99 -10.12
C LEU A 27 -10.06 -1.02 -10.15
N VAL A 28 -10.67 -0.78 -8.99
CA VAL A 28 -11.74 0.20 -8.80
C VAL A 28 -11.39 1.12 -7.64
N GLY A 29 -11.32 2.42 -7.92
CA GLY A 29 -11.20 3.46 -6.90
C GLY A 29 -12.57 4.02 -6.52
N LEU A 30 -12.88 4.12 -5.25
CA LEU A 30 -14.12 4.72 -4.75
C LEU A 30 -13.81 5.81 -3.73
N PRO A 31 -14.58 6.91 -3.72
CA PRO A 31 -14.57 7.84 -2.60
C PRO A 31 -14.90 7.12 -1.29
N ALA A 32 -14.31 7.59 -0.20
CA ALA A 32 -14.58 7.03 1.13
C ALA A 32 -16.07 7.07 1.46
N LEU A 33 -16.59 5.90 1.81
CA LEU A 33 -18.00 5.77 2.22
C LEU A 33 -18.17 6.16 3.70
N PRO A 34 -19.19 6.94 4.06
CA PRO A 34 -19.48 7.26 5.44
C PRO A 34 -19.66 5.98 6.27
N ASN A 35 -19.01 5.91 7.43
CA ASN A 35 -19.06 4.78 8.36
C ASN A 35 -18.41 3.46 7.87
N ALA A 36 -17.82 3.42 6.69
CA ALA A 36 -17.03 2.28 6.25
C ALA A 36 -15.55 2.48 6.63
N ASN A 37 -15.06 1.63 7.53
CA ASN A 37 -13.63 1.62 7.92
C ASN A 37 -12.80 0.77 6.94
N LEU A 38 -12.92 1.06 5.63
CA LEU A 38 -12.34 0.26 4.58
C LEU A 38 -11.35 1.09 3.78
N ASN A 39 -10.08 0.64 3.68
CA ASN A 39 -9.09 1.21 2.78
C ASN A 39 -9.06 0.47 1.45
N GLY A 40 -9.21 -0.86 1.49
CA GLY A 40 -9.26 -1.74 0.33
C GLY A 40 -10.15 -2.94 0.56
N ALA A 41 -10.46 -3.67 -0.50
CA ALA A 41 -11.14 -4.95 -0.47
C ALA A 41 -10.89 -5.73 -1.76
N THR A 42 -10.89 -7.04 -1.69
CA THR A 42 -10.76 -7.92 -2.85
C THR A 42 -11.94 -8.86 -2.99
N LYS A 43 -12.23 -9.26 -4.24
CA LYS A 43 -13.26 -10.25 -4.55
C LYS A 43 -12.87 -11.07 -5.77
N LYS A 44 -12.99 -12.38 -5.68
CA LYS A 44 -12.82 -13.28 -6.82
C LYS A 44 -14.14 -13.52 -7.55
N PHE A 45 -14.08 -13.51 -8.88
CA PHE A 45 -15.20 -13.85 -9.74
C PHE A 45 -15.12 -15.31 -10.20
N SER A 46 -16.25 -15.86 -10.62
CA SER A 46 -16.37 -17.25 -11.10
C SER A 46 -15.54 -17.54 -12.35
N ASN A 47 -15.22 -16.52 -13.15
CA ASN A 47 -14.37 -16.61 -14.34
C ASN A 47 -12.87 -16.61 -14.02
N GLY A 48 -12.48 -16.53 -12.74
CA GLY A 48 -11.09 -16.51 -12.28
C GLY A 48 -10.46 -15.12 -12.17
N SER A 49 -11.11 -14.07 -12.66
CA SER A 49 -10.64 -12.69 -12.45
C SER A 49 -10.88 -12.23 -11.02
N ALA A 50 -10.17 -11.19 -10.60
CA ALA A 50 -10.34 -10.57 -9.29
C ALA A 50 -10.74 -9.09 -9.42
N LEU A 51 -11.50 -8.60 -8.46
CA LEU A 51 -11.72 -7.17 -8.22
C LEU A 51 -10.81 -6.74 -7.08
N LEU A 52 -10.11 -5.63 -7.25
CA LEU A 52 -9.39 -4.92 -6.22
C LEU A 52 -10.01 -3.54 -6.08
N LEU A 53 -10.60 -3.27 -4.93
CA LEU A 53 -11.22 -2.01 -4.60
C LEU A 53 -10.32 -1.23 -3.65
N LEU A 54 -10.10 0.05 -3.90
CA LEU A 54 -9.43 0.98 -2.99
C LEU A 54 -10.32 2.17 -2.70
N THR A 55 -10.21 2.73 -1.51
CA THR A 55 -10.89 3.97 -1.13
C THR A 55 -9.89 5.08 -0.82
N ASP A 56 -10.32 6.34 -0.98
CA ASP A 56 -9.52 7.51 -0.60
C ASP A 56 -9.74 7.92 0.87
N ARG A 57 -10.11 7.00 1.73
CA ARG A 57 -10.48 7.26 3.12
C ARG A 57 -9.40 8.04 3.90
N ASN A 58 -8.16 7.64 3.76
CA ASN A 58 -7.04 8.28 4.46
C ASN A 58 -6.27 9.26 3.57
N LYS A 59 -6.53 9.28 2.27
CA LYS A 59 -5.97 10.18 1.24
C LYS A 59 -4.45 10.17 1.12
N ALA A 60 -3.71 9.75 2.14
CA ALA A 60 -2.26 9.78 2.15
C ALA A 60 -1.65 8.73 1.22
N SER A 61 -0.66 9.14 0.44
CA SER A 61 -0.01 8.32 -0.58
C SER A 61 0.63 7.04 -0.05
N ASP A 62 1.23 7.09 1.15
CA ASP A 62 1.78 5.90 1.82
C ASP A 62 0.71 4.85 2.14
N ILE A 63 -0.45 5.29 2.63
CA ILE A 63 -1.57 4.41 2.94
C ILE A 63 -2.16 3.81 1.66
N PHE A 64 -2.29 4.61 0.60
CA PHE A 64 -2.76 4.13 -0.70
C PHE A 64 -1.87 2.98 -1.23
N TRP A 65 -0.56 3.20 -1.28
CA TRP A 65 0.37 2.20 -1.79
C TRP A 65 0.45 0.96 -0.90
N PHE A 66 0.43 1.15 0.42
CA PHE A 66 0.38 0.03 1.34
C PHE A 66 -0.89 -0.81 1.16
N SER A 67 -2.07 -0.16 1.14
CA SER A 67 -3.35 -0.84 0.96
C SER A 67 -3.43 -1.57 -0.39
N LEU A 68 -2.92 -0.97 -1.47
CA LEU A 68 -2.86 -1.63 -2.77
C LEU A 68 -2.10 -2.96 -2.70
N PHE A 69 -0.91 -2.95 -2.11
CA PHE A 69 -0.09 -4.18 -2.04
C PHE A 69 -0.59 -5.16 -1.01
N HIS A 70 -1.23 -4.71 0.06
CA HIS A 70 -1.95 -5.55 1.01
C HIS A 70 -3.07 -6.35 0.31
N GLU A 71 -3.92 -5.66 -0.47
CA GLU A 71 -4.98 -6.32 -1.24
C GLU A 71 -4.42 -7.26 -2.33
N ILE A 72 -3.29 -6.92 -2.96
CA ILE A 72 -2.59 -7.82 -3.86
C ILE A 72 -2.09 -9.07 -3.11
N GLY A 73 -1.65 -8.93 -1.87
CA GLY A 73 -1.28 -10.05 -1.01
C GLY A 73 -2.42 -11.06 -0.88
N HIS A 74 -3.62 -10.61 -0.53
CA HIS A 74 -4.81 -11.47 -0.47
C HIS A 74 -5.12 -12.17 -1.80
N ILE A 75 -4.99 -11.45 -2.93
CA ILE A 75 -5.21 -12.05 -4.26
C ILE A 75 -4.20 -13.16 -4.54
N LEU A 76 -2.92 -12.98 -4.21
CA LEU A 76 -1.86 -13.95 -4.44
C LEU A 76 -2.02 -15.20 -3.59
N GLU A 77 -2.41 -15.05 -2.33
CA GLU A 77 -2.73 -16.16 -1.42
C GLU A 77 -4.07 -16.81 -1.72
N ASN A 78 -4.82 -16.28 -2.72
CA ASN A 78 -6.18 -16.71 -3.07
C ASN A 78 -7.13 -16.67 -1.86
N ASP A 79 -6.87 -15.73 -0.96
CA ASP A 79 -7.70 -15.46 0.20
C ASP A 79 -8.65 -14.28 -0.08
N PHE A 80 -9.91 -14.62 -0.30
CA PHE A 80 -11.00 -13.68 -0.54
C PHE A 80 -12.06 -13.81 0.56
N SER A 81 -11.65 -14.32 1.72
CA SER A 81 -12.57 -14.55 2.82
C SER A 81 -13.07 -13.21 3.36
N SER A 82 -14.37 -13.05 3.27
CA SER A 82 -15.11 -11.96 3.95
C SER A 82 -15.55 -12.39 5.35
N ASP A 83 -14.86 -13.35 5.95
CA ASP A 83 -15.23 -13.82 7.28
C ASP A 83 -15.05 -12.68 8.27
N GLU A 84 -16.18 -12.12 8.62
CA GLU A 84 -16.31 -11.15 9.69
C GLU A 84 -15.85 -11.82 10.99
N GLY A 85 -14.67 -11.52 11.39
CA GLY A 85 -14.34 -11.73 12.76
C GLY A 85 -13.06 -12.51 13.02
N ASN A 86 -12.40 -12.14 13.96
CA ASN A 86 -11.40 -12.66 14.89
C ASN A 86 -11.10 -14.19 14.88
N SER A 87 -11.31 -14.89 13.76
CA SER A 87 -10.80 -16.24 13.61
C SER A 87 -9.29 -16.20 13.48
N GLU A 88 -8.62 -17.16 14.07
CA GLU A 88 -7.16 -17.28 14.06
C GLU A 88 -6.62 -17.33 12.61
N SER A 89 -7.38 -17.93 11.69
CA SER A 89 -7.08 -17.98 10.26
C SER A 89 -7.15 -16.60 9.59
N TYR A 90 -8.16 -15.80 9.92
CA TYR A 90 -8.30 -14.43 9.40
C TYR A 90 -7.14 -13.54 9.85
N LEU A 91 -6.80 -13.57 11.14
CA LEU A 91 -5.67 -12.79 11.67
C LEU A 91 -4.35 -13.19 11.02
N CYS A 92 -4.13 -14.49 10.78
CA CYS A 92 -2.94 -14.97 10.09
C CYS A 92 -2.88 -14.48 8.65
N SER A 93 -3.99 -14.45 7.93
CA SER A 93 -4.08 -13.95 6.57
C SER A 93 -3.80 -12.45 6.48
N GLU A 94 -4.34 -11.66 7.40
CA GLU A 94 -4.06 -10.21 7.49
C GLU A 94 -2.57 -9.94 7.75
N GLU A 95 -1.95 -10.71 8.66
CA GLU A 95 -0.51 -10.59 8.93
C GLU A 95 0.34 -10.94 7.70
N GLN A 96 -0.06 -11.96 6.93
CA GLN A 96 0.62 -12.35 5.70
C GLN A 96 0.50 -11.28 4.62
N ALA A 97 -0.69 -10.71 4.42
CA ALA A 97 -0.91 -9.61 3.48
C ALA A 97 -0.14 -8.34 3.88
N ASP A 98 -0.12 -8.01 5.16
CA ASP A 98 0.67 -6.91 5.71
C ASP A 98 2.18 -7.12 5.47
N GLN A 99 2.67 -8.33 5.74
CA GLN A 99 4.08 -8.65 5.54
C GLN A 99 4.45 -8.61 4.06
N PHE A 100 3.58 -9.15 3.19
CA PHE A 100 3.77 -9.05 1.74
C PHE A 100 3.87 -7.59 1.29
N ALA A 101 2.95 -6.72 1.72
CA ALA A 101 2.97 -5.31 1.36
C ALA A 101 4.27 -4.62 1.82
N LYS A 102 4.69 -4.86 3.05
CA LYS A 102 5.94 -4.33 3.61
C LYS A 102 7.16 -4.74 2.79
N ASP A 103 7.28 -6.03 2.50
CA ASP A 103 8.45 -6.60 1.84
C ASP A 103 8.49 -6.29 0.34
N PHE A 104 7.32 -6.19 -0.30
CA PHE A 104 7.23 -5.80 -1.69
C PHE A 104 7.60 -4.31 -1.89
N LEU A 105 7.12 -3.43 -1.03
CA LEU A 105 7.42 -2.00 -1.10
C LEU A 105 8.89 -1.72 -0.77
N ILE A 106 9.40 -2.29 0.32
CA ILE A 106 10.79 -2.12 0.76
C ILE A 106 11.32 -3.49 1.15
N ARG A 107 12.31 -3.99 0.40
CA ARG A 107 12.90 -5.29 0.70
C ARG A 107 13.44 -5.34 2.14
N PRO A 108 13.28 -6.47 2.84
CA PRO A 108 13.69 -6.59 4.24
C PRO A 108 15.14 -6.22 4.49
N GLU A 109 16.04 -6.65 3.61
CA GLU A 109 17.48 -6.38 3.72
C GLU A 109 17.81 -4.88 3.57
N ASP A 110 17.15 -4.18 2.62
CA ASP A 110 17.33 -2.74 2.41
C ASP A 110 16.83 -1.97 3.63
N TYR A 111 15.64 -2.37 4.13
CA TYR A 111 15.04 -1.72 5.30
C TYR A 111 15.87 -1.91 6.56
N GLN A 112 16.33 -3.13 6.83
CA GLN A 112 17.18 -3.42 7.98
C GLN A 112 18.50 -2.65 7.93
N ALA A 113 19.12 -2.55 6.75
CA ALA A 113 20.34 -1.76 6.57
C ALA A 113 20.09 -0.27 6.81
N PHE A 114 18.94 0.26 6.38
CA PHE A 114 18.55 1.66 6.62
C PHE A 114 18.30 1.92 8.11
N VAL A 115 17.48 1.10 8.75
CA VAL A 115 17.15 1.25 10.18
C VAL A 115 18.39 1.09 11.06
N GLY A 116 19.30 0.18 10.67
CA GLY A 116 20.56 -0.03 11.38
C GLY A 116 21.50 1.18 11.41
N LYS A 117 21.33 2.17 10.51
CA LYS A 117 22.07 3.44 10.54
C LYS A 117 21.62 4.36 11.68
N GLY A 118 20.39 4.21 12.16
CA GLY A 118 19.84 4.94 13.30
C GLY A 118 19.56 6.43 13.04
N ASN A 119 19.69 6.88 11.80
CA ASN A 119 19.45 8.26 11.38
C ASN A 119 18.19 8.32 10.51
N PHE A 120 17.22 9.14 10.89
CA PHE A 120 15.92 9.24 10.22
C PHE A 120 15.52 10.71 10.04
N ASP A 121 16.44 11.55 9.60
CA ASP A 121 16.08 12.89 9.20
C ASP A 121 15.44 12.91 7.80
N LYS A 122 14.91 14.05 7.39
CA LYS A 122 14.23 14.18 6.11
C LYS A 122 15.12 13.80 4.92
N THR A 123 16.38 14.18 4.98
CA THR A 123 17.36 13.92 3.91
C THR A 123 17.67 12.42 3.82
N ASP A 124 17.87 11.74 4.95
CA ASP A 124 18.13 10.29 4.98
C ASP A 124 16.96 9.51 4.38
N ILE A 125 15.71 9.90 4.72
CA ILE A 125 14.49 9.27 4.16
C ILE A 125 14.42 9.46 2.66
N ILE A 126 14.68 10.67 2.16
CA ILE A 126 14.64 10.97 0.71
C ILE A 126 15.74 10.19 -0.01
N CYS A 127 16.99 10.25 0.46
CA CYS A 127 18.11 9.54 -0.16
C CYS A 127 17.89 8.03 -0.21
N PHE A 128 17.38 7.44 0.88
CA PHE A 128 17.08 6.02 0.90
C PHE A 128 15.94 5.65 -0.07
N ALA A 129 14.88 6.44 -0.12
CA ALA A 129 13.79 6.24 -1.05
C ALA A 129 14.25 6.31 -2.52
N GLU A 130 15.16 7.24 -2.84
CA GLU A 130 15.78 7.37 -4.17
C GLU A 130 16.64 6.16 -4.50
N GLU A 131 17.46 5.67 -3.54
CA GLU A 131 18.32 4.50 -3.71
C GLU A 131 17.53 3.24 -4.09
N ILE A 132 16.35 3.04 -3.50
CA ILE A 132 15.51 1.87 -3.75
C ILE A 132 14.38 2.10 -4.76
N ASP A 133 14.36 3.26 -5.42
CA ASP A 133 13.39 3.66 -6.46
C ASP A 133 11.92 3.61 -6.02
N ILE A 134 11.61 4.27 -4.90
CA ILE A 134 10.24 4.47 -4.40
C ILE A 134 10.01 5.91 -3.94
N HIS A 135 8.74 6.29 -3.74
CA HIS A 135 8.42 7.60 -3.18
C HIS A 135 8.75 7.70 -1.68
N PRO A 136 9.31 8.82 -1.19
CA PRO A 136 9.68 9.00 0.22
C PRO A 136 8.55 8.80 1.23
N SER A 137 7.30 9.04 0.83
CA SER A 137 6.13 8.81 1.69
C SER A 137 6.03 7.36 2.14
N VAL A 138 6.40 6.39 1.30
CA VAL A 138 6.33 4.95 1.62
C VAL A 138 7.33 4.61 2.73
N VAL A 139 8.55 5.13 2.65
CA VAL A 139 9.57 4.96 3.71
C VAL A 139 9.09 5.61 5.00
N LEU A 140 8.62 6.85 4.92
CA LEU A 140 8.10 7.57 6.07
C LEU A 140 6.92 6.84 6.72
N GLY A 141 5.96 6.38 5.92
CA GLY A 141 4.80 5.63 6.41
C GLY A 141 5.18 4.37 7.16
N ARG A 142 6.18 3.62 6.68
CA ARG A 142 6.69 2.43 7.36
C ARG A 142 7.36 2.77 8.70
N LEU A 143 8.23 3.78 8.74
CA LEU A 143 8.88 4.24 9.97
C LEU A 143 7.86 4.71 11.02
N GLN A 144 6.78 5.37 10.58
CA GLN A 144 5.71 5.82 11.46
C GLN A 144 4.84 4.67 11.97
N ASN A 145 4.50 3.74 11.10
CA ASN A 145 3.72 2.55 11.49
C ASN A 145 4.47 1.66 12.48
N GLU A 146 5.78 1.53 12.34
CA GLU A 146 6.64 0.77 13.27
C GLU A 146 7.02 1.57 14.55
N GLY A 147 6.52 2.81 14.70
CA GLY A 147 6.76 3.63 15.90
C GLY A 147 8.16 4.22 16.01
N ILE A 148 8.96 4.16 14.94
CA ILE A 148 10.32 4.74 14.89
C ILE A 148 10.24 6.26 14.79
N LEU A 149 9.25 6.78 14.04
CA LEU A 149 8.96 8.21 13.93
C LEU A 149 7.52 8.52 14.33
N GLY A 150 7.31 9.72 14.89
CA GLY A 150 5.98 10.22 15.17
C GLY A 150 5.22 10.62 13.89
N PHE A 151 3.88 10.49 13.90
CA PHE A 151 3.03 10.85 12.75
C PHE A 151 3.00 12.35 12.44
N ASP A 152 3.51 13.19 13.32
CA ASP A 152 3.67 14.63 13.14
C ASP A 152 4.90 15.01 12.33
N ARG A 153 5.87 14.08 12.17
CA ARG A 153 7.14 14.34 11.49
C ARG A 153 6.99 14.24 9.98
N PHE A 154 7.60 15.21 9.27
CA PHE A 154 7.81 15.21 7.81
C PHE A 154 6.54 14.98 6.97
N ARG A 155 5.40 15.50 7.40
CA ARG A 155 4.10 15.34 6.70
C ARG A 155 4.13 15.83 5.26
N GLU A 156 4.99 16.79 4.96
CA GLU A 156 5.20 17.34 3.62
C GLU A 156 5.80 16.33 2.62
N LEU A 157 6.30 15.18 3.09
CA LEU A 157 6.72 14.08 2.22
C LEU A 157 5.55 13.22 1.74
N LYS A 158 4.35 13.41 2.28
CA LYS A 158 3.15 12.68 1.89
C LYS A 158 2.31 13.51 0.95
N GLU A 159 1.89 12.90 -0.15
CA GLU A 159 0.90 13.44 -1.07
C GLU A 159 -0.50 12.96 -0.68
N ASN A 160 -1.52 13.68 -1.12
CA ASN A 160 -2.90 13.26 -0.95
C ASN A 160 -3.49 12.83 -2.28
N TYR A 161 -4.04 11.62 -2.33
CA TYR A 161 -4.75 11.09 -3.49
C TYR A 161 -6.27 11.17 -3.27
N TYR A 162 -7.00 11.48 -4.33
CA TYR A 162 -8.45 11.58 -4.32
C TYR A 162 -9.01 10.81 -5.51
N PHE A 163 -10.00 9.98 -5.27
CA PHE A 163 -10.77 9.40 -6.35
C PHE A 163 -11.84 10.38 -6.79
N VAL A 164 -11.77 10.81 -8.04
CA VAL A 164 -12.78 11.67 -8.67
C VAL A 164 -13.85 10.76 -9.25
N SER A 165 -15.09 10.98 -8.82
CA SER A 165 -16.30 10.28 -9.34
C SER A 165 -16.72 10.82 -10.71
#